data_922e46d352a7e5f463c2038ef4aa48a0
#
_entry.id   922e46d352a7e5f463c2038ef4aa48a0
#
_cell.length_a   1.000
_cell.length_b   1.000
_cell.length_c   1.000
_cell.angle_alpha   90.00
_cell.angle_beta   90.00
_cell.angle_gamma   90.00
#
_symmetry.space_group_name_H-M   'P 1'
#
loop_
_entity.id
_entity.type
_entity.pdbx_description
1 polymer ?
#
loop_
_entity_poly.entity_id
_entity_poly.type
_entity_poly.pdbx_seq_one_letter_code
_entity_poly.pdbx_strand_id
1 'polypeptide(L)'
;MDERNEDYDIYGSFACVYDKFMDNVPYKEWGKYLKSLLEEQGISDGLMLELGCGTGSLTEILADAGYDMIGVDLSADMLDIAMEKREQSGNNILYL
;
A
#
# COMPACT_ATOMS: atom_id res chain seq x y z
N MET A 1 -11.11 20.56 -23.75
CA MET A 1 -10.56 19.97 -22.53
C MET A 1 -9.76 18.73 -22.88
N ASP A 2 -8.58 18.55 -22.31
CA ASP A 2 -7.73 17.42 -22.60
C ASP A 2 -8.31 16.17 -21.94
N GLU A 3 -8.51 15.10 -22.70
CA GLU A 3 -9.02 13.83 -22.19
C GLU A 3 -8.14 13.26 -21.08
N ARG A 4 -6.82 13.47 -21.15
CA ARG A 4 -5.90 13.00 -20.11
C ARG A 4 -6.15 13.67 -18.77
N ASN A 5 -6.57 14.94 -18.75
CA ASN A 5 -6.89 15.64 -17.51
C ASN A 5 -8.15 15.08 -16.87
N GLU A 6 -9.16 14.73 -17.68
CA GLU A 6 -10.37 14.11 -17.17
C GLU A 6 -10.09 12.73 -16.57
N ASP A 7 -9.32 11.90 -17.28
CA ASP A 7 -8.94 10.58 -16.80
C ASP A 7 -8.13 10.69 -15.51
N TYR A 8 -7.21 11.63 -15.44
CA TYR A 8 -6.40 11.86 -14.26
C TYR A 8 -7.25 12.26 -13.05
N ASP A 9 -8.21 13.18 -13.24
CA ASP A 9 -9.11 13.62 -12.17
C ASP A 9 -10.01 12.49 -11.69
N ILE A 10 -10.48 11.63 -12.59
CA ILE A 10 -11.28 10.45 -12.25
C ILE A 10 -10.46 9.48 -11.39
N TYR A 11 -9.23 9.19 -11.77
CA TYR A 11 -8.36 8.29 -11.00
C TYR A 11 -8.00 8.86 -9.64
N GLY A 12 -7.72 10.17 -9.55
CA GLY A 12 -7.45 10.82 -8.27
C GLY A 12 -8.64 10.74 -7.33
N SER A 13 -9.84 11.03 -7.83
CA SER A 13 -11.08 10.92 -7.07
C SER A 13 -11.34 9.47 -6.67
N PHE A 14 -11.08 8.52 -7.58
CA PHE A 14 -11.23 7.10 -7.31
C PHE A 14 -10.30 6.64 -6.20
N ALA A 15 -9.05 7.07 -6.22
CA ALA A 15 -8.08 6.69 -5.19
C ALA A 15 -8.52 7.15 -3.80
N CYS A 16 -9.04 8.38 -3.67
CA CYS A 16 -9.57 8.88 -2.40
C CYS A 16 -10.79 8.10 -1.93
N VAL A 17 -11.72 7.81 -2.84
CA VAL A 17 -12.92 7.04 -2.51
C VAL A 17 -12.55 5.60 -2.17
N TYR A 18 -11.63 5.02 -2.93
CA TYR A 18 -11.12 3.66 -2.67
C TYR A 18 -10.55 3.56 -1.26
N ASP A 19 -9.71 4.50 -0.86
CA ASP A 19 -9.09 4.47 0.46
C ASP A 19 -10.15 4.55 1.58
N LYS A 20 -11.13 5.43 1.43
CA LYS A 20 -12.24 5.53 2.40
C LYS A 20 -13.10 4.27 2.42
N PHE A 21 -13.40 3.72 1.26
CA PHE A 21 -14.17 2.48 1.14
C PHE A 21 -13.44 1.33 1.80
N MET A 22 -12.12 1.26 1.62
CA MET A 22 -11.29 0.19 2.15
C MET A 22 -10.94 0.37 3.64
N ASP A 23 -11.33 1.49 4.26
CA ASP A 23 -11.15 1.68 5.70
C ASP A 23 -11.84 0.61 6.54
N ASN A 24 -12.89 0.00 6.00
CA ASN A 24 -13.63 -1.08 6.67
C ASN A 24 -13.02 -2.47 6.42
N VAL A 25 -12.01 -2.57 5.57
CA VAL A 25 -11.31 -3.84 5.30
C VAL A 25 -10.38 -4.13 6.48
N PRO A 26 -10.39 -5.36 7.03
CA PRO A 26 -9.59 -5.68 8.21
C PRO A 26 -8.11 -5.89 7.85
N TYR A 27 -7.44 -4.85 7.38
CA TYR A 27 -6.04 -4.92 6.96
C TYR A 27 -5.10 -5.37 8.08
N LYS A 28 -5.37 -4.93 9.33
CA LYS A 28 -4.55 -5.34 10.46
C LYS A 28 -4.62 -6.83 10.70
N GLU A 29 -5.80 -7.40 10.55
CA GLU A 29 -6.00 -8.85 10.71
C GLU A 29 -5.35 -9.62 9.57
N TRP A 30 -5.48 -9.11 8.34
CA TRP A 30 -4.81 -9.70 7.18
C TRP A 30 -3.29 -9.63 7.33
N GLY A 31 -2.78 -8.51 7.83
CA GLY A 31 -1.35 -8.37 8.10
C GLY A 31 -0.84 -9.37 9.12
N LYS A 32 -1.58 -9.56 10.20
CA LYS A 32 -1.26 -10.57 11.22
C LYS A 32 -1.26 -11.98 10.64
N TYR A 33 -2.26 -12.29 9.83
CA TYR A 33 -2.38 -13.60 9.19
C TYR A 33 -1.20 -13.87 8.25
N LEU A 34 -0.89 -12.91 7.39
CA LEU A 34 0.25 -13.02 6.48
C LEU A 34 1.56 -13.17 7.23
N LYS A 35 1.75 -12.39 8.30
CA LYS A 35 2.93 -12.49 9.14
C LYS A 35 3.05 -13.88 9.75
N SER A 36 1.95 -14.44 10.25
CA SER A 36 1.93 -15.78 10.81
C SER A 36 2.34 -16.83 9.78
N LEU A 37 1.82 -16.73 8.56
CA LEU A 37 2.18 -17.65 7.48
C LEU A 37 3.67 -17.56 7.13
N LEU A 38 4.19 -16.34 7.08
CA LEU A 38 5.62 -16.12 6.77
C LEU A 38 6.50 -16.66 7.88
N GLU A 39 6.15 -16.44 9.14
CA GLU A 39 6.89 -16.95 10.28
C GLU A 39 6.91 -18.47 10.33
N GLU A 40 5.80 -19.11 9.95
CA GLU A 40 5.75 -20.59 9.83
C GLU A 40 6.77 -21.11 8.82
N GLN A 41 7.08 -20.30 7.80
CA GLN A 41 8.09 -20.64 6.80
C GLN A 41 9.49 -20.14 7.17
N GLY A 42 9.66 -19.62 8.38
CA GLY A 42 10.95 -19.10 8.85
C GLY A 42 11.29 -17.72 8.34
N ILE A 43 10.31 -16.97 7.84
CA ILE A 43 10.51 -15.63 7.29
C ILE A 43 9.95 -14.59 8.26
N SER A 44 10.81 -13.97 9.06
CA SER A 44 10.42 -12.94 10.03
C SER A 44 10.84 -11.53 9.63
N ASP A 45 11.72 -11.41 8.65
CA ASP A 45 12.20 -10.14 8.11
C ASP A 45 12.59 -10.34 6.64
N GLY A 46 13.16 -9.31 6.04
CA GLY A 46 13.70 -9.36 4.69
C GLY A 46 12.91 -8.53 3.69
N LEU A 47 13.40 -8.54 2.46
CA LEU A 47 12.83 -7.75 1.37
C LEU A 47 11.56 -8.41 0.82
N MET A 48 10.51 -7.62 0.69
CA MET A 48 9.21 -8.09 0.24
C MET A 48 8.65 -7.18 -0.84
N LEU A 49 8.25 -7.78 -1.96
CA LEU A 49 7.66 -7.07 -3.08
C LEU A 49 6.15 -7.28 -3.08
N GLU A 50 5.40 -6.18 -3.05
CA GLU A 50 3.94 -6.20 -3.12
C GLU A 50 3.47 -5.63 -4.45
N LEU A 51 2.87 -6.46 -5.29
CA LEU A 51 2.32 -6.04 -6.57
C LEU A 51 0.88 -5.57 -6.38
N GLY A 52 0.55 -4.40 -6.96
CA GLY A 52 -0.77 -3.81 -6.80
C GLY A 52 -1.00 -3.28 -5.39
N CYS A 53 -0.03 -2.57 -4.84
CA CYS A 53 -0.08 -2.11 -3.45
C CYS A 53 -1.16 -1.06 -3.17
N GLY A 54 -1.71 -0.42 -4.20
CA GLY A 54 -2.74 0.60 -4.07
C GLY A 54 -2.29 1.77 -3.21
N THR A 55 -3.09 2.13 -2.22
CA THR A 55 -2.80 3.23 -1.30
C THR A 55 -1.86 2.87 -0.16
N GLY A 56 -1.32 1.65 -0.16
CA GLY A 56 -0.27 1.24 0.77
C GLY A 56 -0.73 0.83 2.16
N SER A 57 -2.01 0.57 2.37
CA SER A 57 -2.51 0.20 3.71
C SER A 57 -1.89 -1.08 4.24
N LEU A 58 -1.86 -2.13 3.43
CA LEU A 58 -1.24 -3.40 3.83
C LEU A 58 0.28 -3.28 3.84
N THR A 59 0.84 -2.50 2.90
CA THR A 59 2.28 -2.25 2.81
C THR A 59 2.81 -1.66 4.12
N GLU A 60 2.12 -0.66 4.67
CA GLU A 60 2.49 -0.04 5.94
C GLU A 60 2.45 -1.04 7.10
N ILE A 61 1.42 -1.89 7.14
CA ILE A 61 1.28 -2.90 8.20
C ILE A 61 2.44 -3.89 8.14
N LEU A 62 2.82 -4.34 6.95
CA LEU A 62 3.94 -5.27 6.79
C LEU A 62 5.27 -4.61 7.09
N ALA A 63 5.44 -3.33 6.76
CA ALA A 63 6.62 -2.57 7.15
C ALA A 63 6.74 -2.46 8.67
N ASP A 64 5.63 -2.16 9.36
CA ASP A 64 5.59 -2.11 10.82
C ASP A 64 5.92 -3.47 11.44
N ALA A 65 5.61 -4.55 10.73
CA ALA A 65 5.89 -5.92 11.18
C ALA A 65 7.36 -6.33 11.01
N GLY A 66 8.19 -5.48 10.38
CA GLY A 66 9.63 -5.70 10.25
C GLY A 66 10.12 -6.10 8.87
N TYR A 67 9.26 -6.08 7.85
CA TYR A 67 9.67 -6.40 6.49
C TYR A 67 10.11 -5.14 5.74
N ASP A 68 11.12 -5.30 4.87
CA ASP A 68 11.56 -4.23 3.97
C ASP A 68 10.65 -4.22 2.75
N MET A 69 9.74 -3.27 2.68
CA MET A 69 8.68 -3.27 1.68
C MET A 69 9.04 -2.51 0.42
N ILE A 70 8.73 -3.11 -0.73
CA ILE A 70 8.68 -2.45 -2.03
C ILE A 70 7.23 -2.59 -2.53
N GLY A 71 6.54 -1.48 -2.66
CA GLY A 71 5.17 -1.46 -3.19
C GLY A 71 5.17 -1.00 -4.64
N VAL A 72 4.44 -1.72 -5.49
CA VAL A 72 4.33 -1.39 -6.93
C VAL A 72 2.87 -1.27 -7.30
N ASP A 73 2.53 -0.21 -8.01
CA ASP A 73 1.18 -0.03 -8.55
C ASP A 73 1.26 0.72 -9.88
N LEU A 74 0.32 0.43 -10.77
CA LEU A 74 0.25 1.13 -12.06
C LEU A 74 -0.39 2.51 -11.94
N SER A 75 -1.10 2.78 -10.85
CA SER A 75 -1.78 4.05 -10.62
C SER A 75 -0.89 5.02 -9.86
N ALA A 76 -0.47 6.10 -10.53
CA ALA A 76 0.29 7.18 -9.90
C ALA A 76 -0.50 7.82 -8.75
N ASP A 77 -1.81 7.95 -8.90
CA ASP A 77 -2.67 8.54 -7.86
C ASP A 77 -2.72 7.68 -6.60
N MET A 78 -2.77 6.36 -6.76
CA MET A 78 -2.68 5.44 -5.63
C MET A 78 -1.34 5.55 -4.93
N LEU A 79 -0.26 5.61 -5.70
CA LEU A 79 1.09 5.75 -5.16
C LEU A 79 1.29 7.07 -4.44
N ASP A 80 0.68 8.16 -4.92
CA ASP A 80 0.76 9.46 -4.24
C ASP A 80 0.18 9.37 -2.83
N ILE A 81 -0.94 8.69 -2.67
CA ILE A 81 -1.56 8.47 -1.35
C ILE A 81 -0.67 7.58 -0.50
N ALA A 82 -0.13 6.52 -1.08
CA ALA A 82 0.79 5.62 -0.38
C ALA A 82 2.03 6.38 0.14
N MET A 83 2.59 7.26 -0.68
CA MET A 83 3.74 8.07 -0.30
C MET A 83 3.42 9.06 0.82
N GLU A 84 2.21 9.63 0.84
CA GLU A 84 1.76 10.47 1.94
C GLU A 84 1.70 9.68 3.24
N LYS A 85 1.15 8.48 3.20
CA LYS A 85 1.10 7.58 4.37
C LYS A 85 2.50 7.25 4.86
N ARG A 86 3.43 7.00 3.94
CA ARG A 86 4.83 6.73 4.27
C ARG A 86 5.47 7.90 5.00
N GLU A 87 5.23 9.13 4.55
CA GLU A 87 5.74 10.32 5.23
C GLU A 87 5.19 10.45 6.64
N GLN A 88 3.91 10.16 6.82
CA GLN A 88 3.26 10.24 8.13
C GLN A 88 3.75 9.14 9.07
N SER A 89 3.95 7.94 8.58
CA SER A 89 4.39 6.80 9.39
C SER A 89 5.89 6.82 9.70
N GLY A 90 6.67 7.42 8.83
CA GLY A 90 8.14 7.37 8.90
C GLY A 90 8.73 6.04 8.46
N ASN A 91 7.93 5.12 7.93
CA ASN A 91 8.42 3.84 7.43
C ASN A 91 9.27 4.01 6.17
N ASN A 92 10.30 3.20 6.05
CA ASN A 92 11.21 3.23 4.91
C ASN A 92 10.71 2.25 3.83
N ILE A 93 9.75 2.71 3.05
CA ILE A 93 9.13 1.92 1.98
C ILE A 93 9.50 2.52 0.63
N LEU A 94 9.87 1.67 -0.31
CA LEU A 94 10.08 2.09 -1.70
C LEU A 94 8.81 1.85 -2.50
N TYR A 95 8.28 2.89 -3.11
CA TYR A 95 7.13 2.79 -4.02
C TYR A 95 7.57 3.04 -5.45
N LEU A 96 7.12 2.20 -6.36
CA LEU A 96 7.47 2.26 -7.78
C LEU A 96 6.23 2.24 -8.68
#